data_2ef0bcb57970183923ba0a9cbe08f59c
#
_entry.id   2ef0bcb57970183923ba0a9cbe08f59c
#
_cell.length_a   1.000
_cell.length_b   1.000
_cell.length_c   1.000
_cell.angle_alpha   90.00
_cell.angle_beta   90.00
_cell.angle_gamma   90.00
#
_symmetry.space_group_name_H-M   'P 1'
#
loop_
_entity.id
_entity.type
_entity.pdbx_description
1 polymer ?
#
loop_
_entity_poly.entity_id
_entity_poly.type
_entity_poly.pdbx_seq_one_letter_code
_entity_poly.pdbx_strand_id
1 'polypeptide(L)'
;MARLKVKYTEEVAPALFKKFGYKSTMQIPKIDKVVVNVGCGEARENPKVLEAVCKDLGQITGQKAIVTIAKKSVANFKLREGMPVGAKVTLRGDKMWEFLDRLFNVALPRVRDFRGISANAFDGRGNYALGVKEQLIFPEIEYDKIDKIRGMDIIIVTTAKTDEEGRALLQQVGAPFAR
;
A
#
# COMPACT_ATOMS: atom_id res chain seq x y z
N MET A 1 -18.17 6.95 -8.14
CA MET A 1 -17.94 5.92 -7.10
C MET A 1 -16.91 4.94 -7.66
N ALA A 2 -15.85 4.60 -6.92
CA ALA A 2 -14.79 3.73 -7.40
C ALA A 2 -15.31 2.32 -7.73
N ARG A 3 -14.90 1.75 -8.86
CA ARG A 3 -15.35 0.43 -9.36
C ARG A 3 -15.17 -0.68 -8.33
N LEU A 4 -14.01 -0.76 -7.68
CA LEU A 4 -13.74 -1.75 -6.63
C LEU A 4 -14.61 -1.59 -5.39
N LYS A 5 -15.04 -0.37 -5.07
CA LYS A 5 -15.97 -0.12 -3.96
C LYS A 5 -17.35 -0.71 -4.24
N VAL A 6 -17.84 -0.55 -5.48
CA VAL A 6 -19.10 -1.15 -5.92
C VAL A 6 -19.00 -2.68 -5.85
N LYS A 7 -17.93 -3.25 -6.44
CA LYS A 7 -17.67 -4.69 -6.38
C LYS A 7 -17.61 -5.21 -4.93
N TYR A 8 -16.96 -4.46 -4.02
CA TYR A 8 -16.92 -4.85 -2.62
C TYR A 8 -18.33 -4.93 -2.01
N THR A 9 -19.18 -3.93 -2.27
CA THR A 9 -20.52 -3.85 -1.68
C THR A 9 -21.47 -4.91 -2.24
N GLU A 10 -21.41 -5.14 -3.57
CA GLU A 10 -22.38 -6.00 -4.27
C GLU A 10 -21.99 -7.49 -4.24
N GLU A 11 -20.70 -7.79 -4.35
CA GLU A 11 -20.21 -9.15 -4.51
C GLU A 11 -19.43 -9.66 -3.29
N VAL A 12 -18.41 -8.91 -2.85
CA VAL A 12 -17.43 -9.37 -1.86
C VAL A 12 -18.04 -9.47 -0.47
N ALA A 13 -18.75 -8.46 -0.01
CA ALA A 13 -19.34 -8.44 1.32
C ALA A 13 -20.37 -9.54 1.54
N PRO A 14 -21.34 -9.82 0.62
CA PRO A 14 -22.26 -10.94 0.75
C PRO A 14 -21.57 -12.31 0.71
N ALA A 15 -20.52 -12.45 -0.12
CA ALA A 15 -19.77 -13.69 -0.22
C ALA A 15 -18.99 -14.00 1.07
N LEU A 16 -18.34 -13.00 1.67
CA LEU A 16 -17.65 -13.13 2.96
C LEU A 16 -18.63 -13.45 4.10
N PHE A 17 -19.81 -12.79 4.09
CA PHE A 17 -20.85 -13.05 5.07
C PHE A 17 -21.27 -14.52 5.08
N LYS A 18 -21.49 -15.09 3.90
CA LYS A 18 -21.85 -16.52 3.75
C LYS A 18 -20.71 -17.45 4.14
N LYS A 19 -19.47 -17.10 3.72
CA LYS A 19 -18.28 -17.96 3.95
C LYS A 19 -17.95 -18.13 5.43
N PHE A 20 -17.99 -17.03 6.20
CA PHE A 20 -17.56 -17.02 7.59
C PHE A 20 -18.74 -17.07 8.59
N GLY A 21 -20.00 -17.02 8.12
CA GLY A 21 -21.17 -17.15 8.97
C GLY A 21 -21.32 -16.05 10.03
N TYR A 22 -21.04 -14.81 9.65
CA TYR A 22 -21.15 -13.66 10.58
C TYR A 22 -22.59 -13.47 11.07
N LYS A 23 -22.73 -13.02 12.32
CA LYS A 23 -24.05 -12.71 12.93
C LYS A 23 -24.62 -11.38 12.52
N SER A 24 -23.75 -10.43 12.12
CA SER A 24 -24.12 -9.08 11.73
C SER A 24 -23.30 -8.62 10.52
N THR A 25 -23.89 -7.83 9.66
CA THR A 25 -23.24 -7.20 8.52
C THR A 25 -22.07 -6.27 8.92
N MET A 26 -22.12 -5.74 10.14
CA MET A 26 -21.03 -4.90 10.68
C MET A 26 -19.76 -5.69 11.02
N GLN A 27 -19.81 -7.02 11.10
CA GLN A 27 -18.66 -7.89 11.37
C GLN A 27 -17.86 -8.20 10.10
N ILE A 28 -18.43 -7.95 8.91
CA ILE A 28 -17.78 -8.24 7.64
C ILE A 28 -16.47 -7.44 7.56
N PRO A 29 -15.32 -8.08 7.27
CA PRO A 29 -14.05 -7.39 7.12
C PRO A 29 -14.09 -6.42 5.94
N LYS A 30 -13.57 -5.22 6.15
CA LYS A 30 -13.45 -4.17 5.14
C LYS A 30 -12.03 -3.61 5.12
N ILE A 31 -11.65 -3.00 4.02
CA ILE A 31 -10.39 -2.25 3.93
C ILE A 31 -10.62 -0.89 4.59
N ASP A 32 -9.80 -0.57 5.60
CA ASP A 32 -9.88 0.70 6.33
C ASP A 32 -9.05 1.80 5.67
N LYS A 33 -7.79 1.48 5.38
CA LYS A 33 -6.83 2.40 4.76
C LYS A 33 -5.74 1.65 4.02
N VAL A 34 -5.07 2.36 3.12
CA VAL A 34 -3.81 1.93 2.50
C VAL A 34 -2.74 2.94 2.83
N VAL A 35 -1.61 2.47 3.32
CA VAL A 35 -0.44 3.30 3.62
C VAL A 35 0.64 2.95 2.61
N VAL A 36 1.12 3.96 1.88
CA VAL A 36 2.29 3.84 1.00
C VAL A 36 3.44 4.56 1.67
N ASN A 37 4.53 3.85 1.89
CA ASN A 37 5.74 4.36 2.56
C ASN A 37 6.96 4.17 1.67
N VAL A 38 7.82 5.19 1.63
CA VAL A 38 9.13 5.12 0.99
C VAL A 38 10.19 5.51 2.00
N GLY A 39 11.08 4.56 2.30
CA GLY A 39 12.23 4.81 3.16
C GLY A 39 13.38 5.46 2.37
N CYS A 40 13.88 6.59 2.84
CA CYS A 40 14.96 7.35 2.20
C CYS A 40 16.10 7.59 3.19
N GLY A 41 16.97 6.60 3.37
CA GLY A 41 18.17 6.76 4.20
C GLY A 41 19.14 7.83 3.71
N GLU A 42 19.16 8.09 2.40
CA GLU A 42 19.97 9.11 1.72
C GLU A 42 19.54 10.55 2.05
N ALA A 43 18.31 10.72 2.54
CA ALA A 43 17.76 12.02 2.91
C ALA A 43 18.53 12.73 4.02
N ARG A 44 19.33 11.99 4.78
CA ARG A 44 20.23 12.54 5.80
C ARG A 44 21.33 13.44 5.20
N GLU A 45 21.83 13.05 4.04
CA GLU A 45 22.93 13.74 3.34
C GLU A 45 22.38 14.75 2.34
N ASN A 46 21.27 14.41 1.70
CA ASN A 46 20.65 15.27 0.68
C ASN A 46 19.12 15.38 0.89
N PRO A 47 18.63 16.45 1.51
CA PRO A 47 17.20 16.66 1.74
C PRO A 47 16.38 16.85 0.46
N LYS A 48 17.00 17.23 -0.67
CA LYS A 48 16.32 17.38 -1.98
C LYS A 48 15.74 16.04 -2.49
N VAL A 49 16.34 14.92 -2.08
CA VAL A 49 15.86 13.57 -2.40
C VAL A 49 14.42 13.37 -1.90
N LEU A 50 14.10 13.90 -0.72
CA LEU A 50 12.74 13.80 -0.18
C LEU A 50 11.70 14.59 -0.96
N GLU A 51 12.09 15.73 -1.53
CA GLU A 51 11.18 16.51 -2.37
C GLU A 51 10.79 15.72 -3.62
N ALA A 52 11.77 15.05 -4.26
CA ALA A 52 11.53 14.17 -5.40
C ALA A 52 10.61 13.00 -5.01
N VAL A 53 10.89 12.32 -3.89
CA VAL A 53 10.04 11.22 -3.41
C VAL A 53 8.63 11.67 -3.06
N CYS A 54 8.47 12.82 -2.42
CA CYS A 54 7.15 13.37 -2.12
C CYS A 54 6.37 13.71 -3.39
N LYS A 55 7.06 14.19 -4.44
CA LYS A 55 6.47 14.44 -5.75
C LYS A 55 6.00 13.14 -6.41
N ASP A 56 6.86 12.11 -6.44
CA ASP A 56 6.53 10.81 -7.02
C ASP A 56 5.32 10.18 -6.29
N LEU A 57 5.34 10.15 -4.95
CA LEU A 57 4.21 9.67 -4.16
C LEU A 57 2.94 10.48 -4.42
N GLY A 58 3.07 11.79 -4.59
CA GLY A 58 1.95 12.66 -4.93
C GLY A 58 1.34 12.32 -6.30
N GLN A 59 2.16 12.02 -7.29
CA GLN A 59 1.72 11.60 -8.63
C GLN A 59 1.01 10.23 -8.60
N ILE A 60 1.61 9.24 -7.91
CA ILE A 60 1.06 7.88 -7.79
C ILE A 60 -0.28 7.88 -7.05
N THR A 61 -0.38 8.62 -5.95
CA THR A 61 -1.52 8.54 -5.03
C THR A 61 -2.58 9.62 -5.23
N GLY A 62 -2.24 10.70 -5.93
CA GLY A 62 -3.10 11.88 -6.04
C GLY A 62 -3.30 12.62 -4.72
N GLN A 63 -2.41 12.41 -3.73
CA GLN A 63 -2.44 13.04 -2.41
C GLN A 63 -1.05 13.47 -1.98
N LYS A 64 -0.94 14.63 -1.33
CA LYS A 64 0.34 15.14 -0.82
C LYS A 64 0.95 14.18 0.21
N ALA A 65 2.21 13.82 -0.02
CA ALA A 65 2.97 12.98 0.90
C ALA A 65 3.39 13.77 2.16
N ILE A 66 3.52 13.05 3.27
CA ILE A 66 4.00 13.57 4.55
C ILE A 66 5.41 13.03 4.77
N VAL A 67 6.36 13.92 5.03
CA VAL A 67 7.71 13.54 5.43
C VAL A 67 7.69 12.87 6.80
N THR A 68 8.34 11.72 6.91
CA THR A 68 8.51 11.02 8.19
C THR A 68 9.84 11.40 8.82
N ILE A 69 9.80 11.73 10.10
CA ILE A 69 10.96 12.14 10.90
C ILE A 69 11.35 11.07 11.92
N ALA A 70 12.63 11.00 12.23
CA ALA A 70 13.15 10.09 13.25
C ALA A 70 12.65 10.50 14.65
N LYS A 71 12.12 9.53 15.38
CA LYS A 71 11.61 9.72 16.76
C LYS A 71 12.69 9.57 17.83
N LYS A 72 13.80 8.92 17.51
CA LYS A 72 14.92 8.66 18.43
C LYS A 72 16.25 8.81 17.69
N SER A 73 17.26 9.24 18.40
CA SER A 73 18.63 9.28 17.88
C SER A 73 19.25 7.88 17.94
N VAL A 74 19.89 7.44 16.85
CA VAL A 74 20.58 6.14 16.73
C VAL A 74 21.97 6.38 16.15
N ALA A 75 23.00 6.25 16.98
CA ALA A 75 24.38 6.56 16.61
C ALA A 75 24.89 5.65 15.46
N ASN A 76 24.58 4.35 15.47
CA ASN A 76 25.00 3.39 14.44
C ASN A 76 24.52 3.78 13.03
N PHE A 77 23.35 4.40 12.94
CA PHE A 77 22.78 4.89 11.68
C PHE A 77 23.09 6.37 11.42
N LYS A 78 23.91 7.03 12.26
CA LYS A 78 24.20 8.47 12.20
C LYS A 78 22.91 9.31 12.14
N LEU A 79 21.87 8.87 12.89
CA LEU A 79 20.55 9.44 12.89
C LEU A 79 20.33 10.23 14.18
N ARG A 80 19.83 11.47 14.06
CA ARG A 80 19.40 12.31 15.18
C ARG A 80 17.89 12.44 15.18
N GLU A 81 17.31 12.62 16.34
CA GLU A 81 15.89 12.93 16.49
C GLU A 81 15.52 14.17 15.67
N GLY A 82 14.37 14.14 15.00
CA GLY A 82 13.92 15.20 14.12
C GLY A 82 14.46 15.15 12.69
N MET A 83 15.43 14.29 12.38
CA MET A 83 15.93 14.15 11.00
C MET A 83 14.91 13.47 10.10
N PRO A 84 14.76 13.94 8.84
CA PRO A 84 13.87 13.30 7.88
C PRO A 84 14.45 11.95 7.43
N VAL A 85 13.61 10.92 7.38
CA VAL A 85 14.00 9.52 7.06
C VAL A 85 13.21 8.91 5.92
N GLY A 86 12.13 9.52 5.50
CA GLY A 86 11.29 9.01 4.43
C GLY A 86 10.04 9.84 4.20
N ALA A 87 9.15 9.31 3.38
CA ALA A 87 7.84 9.90 3.12
C ALA A 87 6.75 8.84 3.11
N LYS A 88 5.55 9.20 3.53
CA LYS A 88 4.38 8.32 3.51
C LYS A 88 3.12 9.04 3.06
N VAL A 89 2.19 8.25 2.52
CA VAL A 89 0.82 8.68 2.22
C VAL A 89 -0.15 7.70 2.84
N THR A 90 -1.24 8.19 3.43
CA THR A 90 -2.33 7.37 3.92
C THR A 90 -3.57 7.65 3.10
N LEU A 91 -4.06 6.65 2.40
CA LEU A 91 -5.24 6.72 1.54
C LEU A 91 -6.45 6.11 2.24
N ARG A 92 -7.60 6.78 2.12
CA ARG A 92 -8.91 6.33 2.64
C ARG A 92 -10.01 6.63 1.64
N GLY A 93 -11.17 6.01 1.83
CA GLY A 93 -12.35 6.26 1.02
C GLY A 93 -12.15 5.96 -0.47
N ASP A 94 -12.69 6.78 -1.35
CA ASP A 94 -12.67 6.52 -2.79
C ASP A 94 -11.24 6.53 -3.37
N LYS A 95 -10.34 7.41 -2.88
CA LYS A 95 -8.93 7.43 -3.31
C LYS A 95 -8.20 6.12 -3.02
N MET A 96 -8.51 5.48 -1.89
CA MET A 96 -7.98 4.17 -1.53
C MET A 96 -8.43 3.10 -2.52
N TRP A 97 -9.72 3.05 -2.85
CA TRP A 97 -10.25 2.07 -3.79
C TRP A 97 -9.71 2.25 -5.20
N GLU A 98 -9.59 3.47 -5.67
CA GLU A 98 -8.99 3.83 -6.96
C GLU A 98 -7.51 3.43 -7.03
N PHE A 99 -6.75 3.67 -5.96
CA PHE A 99 -5.36 3.25 -5.86
C PHE A 99 -5.21 1.72 -5.90
N LEU A 100 -6.04 0.98 -5.15
CA LEU A 100 -6.02 -0.48 -5.15
C LEU A 100 -6.39 -1.07 -6.53
N ASP A 101 -7.34 -0.48 -7.22
CA ASP A 101 -7.72 -0.90 -8.57
C ASP A 101 -6.55 -0.76 -9.54
N ARG A 102 -5.86 0.37 -9.54
CA ARG A 102 -4.65 0.58 -10.36
C ARG A 102 -3.50 -0.34 -9.93
N LEU A 103 -3.31 -0.53 -8.64
CA LEU A 103 -2.26 -1.41 -8.11
C LEU A 103 -2.45 -2.84 -8.61
N PHE A 104 -3.63 -3.43 -8.45
CA PHE A 104 -3.87 -4.84 -8.78
C PHE A 104 -3.97 -5.11 -10.27
N ASN A 105 -4.61 -4.21 -11.02
CA ASN A 105 -4.93 -4.45 -12.43
C ASN A 105 -3.92 -3.84 -13.41
N VAL A 106 -3.15 -2.83 -12.99
CA VAL A 106 -2.22 -2.12 -13.89
C VAL A 106 -0.78 -2.22 -13.42
N ALA A 107 -0.49 -1.87 -12.16
CA ALA A 107 0.88 -1.76 -11.68
C ALA A 107 1.54 -3.14 -11.45
N LEU A 108 0.89 -4.04 -10.71
CA LEU A 108 1.46 -5.36 -10.41
C LEU A 108 1.74 -6.21 -11.65
N PRO A 109 0.87 -6.27 -12.69
CA PRO A 109 1.18 -7.00 -13.91
C PRO A 109 2.40 -6.48 -14.67
N ARG A 110 2.81 -5.23 -14.45
CA ARG A 110 4.01 -4.62 -15.05
C ARG A 110 5.31 -4.94 -14.31
N VAL A 111 5.22 -5.56 -13.14
CA VAL A 111 6.40 -6.03 -12.42
C VAL A 111 7.11 -7.12 -13.24
N ARG A 112 8.42 -6.97 -13.40
CA ARG A 112 9.23 -7.96 -14.10
C ARG A 112 9.15 -9.32 -13.40
N ASP A 113 8.90 -10.39 -14.18
CA ASP A 113 8.76 -11.78 -13.70
C ASP A 113 7.69 -11.93 -12.59
N PHE A 114 6.58 -11.21 -12.73
CA PHE A 114 5.51 -11.26 -11.75
C PHE A 114 4.83 -12.65 -11.72
N ARG A 115 4.88 -13.30 -10.55
CA ARG A 115 4.25 -14.62 -10.31
C ARG A 115 3.12 -14.56 -9.27
N GLY A 116 2.70 -13.39 -8.89
CA GLY A 116 1.75 -13.15 -7.81
C GLY A 116 2.39 -12.58 -6.55
N ILE A 117 1.55 -12.05 -5.67
CA ILE A 117 1.97 -11.52 -4.37
C ILE A 117 1.99 -12.62 -3.33
N SER A 118 2.87 -12.52 -2.32
CA SER A 118 2.99 -13.53 -1.26
C SER A 118 1.69 -13.70 -0.49
N ALA A 119 1.24 -14.94 -0.31
CA ALA A 119 0.07 -15.25 0.48
C ALA A 119 0.34 -15.19 2.00
N ASN A 120 1.59 -15.07 2.44
CA ASN A 120 2.00 -15.16 3.84
C ASN A 120 2.48 -13.82 4.43
N ALA A 121 2.28 -12.70 3.72
CA ALA A 121 2.69 -11.37 4.17
C ALA A 121 1.64 -10.66 5.03
N PHE A 122 0.96 -11.40 5.89
CA PHE A 122 0.00 -10.91 6.87
C PHE A 122 0.66 -10.77 8.25
N ASP A 123 0.11 -9.90 9.10
CA ASP A 123 0.65 -9.56 10.42
C ASP A 123 0.04 -10.36 11.60
N GLY A 124 -0.80 -11.36 11.34
CA GLY A 124 -1.56 -12.08 12.35
C GLY A 124 -2.91 -11.46 12.72
N ARG A 125 -3.20 -10.26 12.20
CA ARG A 125 -4.45 -9.51 12.46
C ARG A 125 -5.18 -9.11 11.17
N GLY A 126 -4.87 -9.78 10.06
CA GLY A 126 -5.51 -9.55 8.78
C GLY A 126 -5.04 -8.32 8.01
N ASN A 127 -3.99 -7.62 8.44
CA ASN A 127 -3.35 -6.57 7.65
C ASN A 127 -2.30 -7.19 6.73
N TYR A 128 -2.14 -6.61 5.56
CA TYR A 128 -1.26 -7.13 4.52
C TYR A 128 -0.18 -6.11 4.13
N ALA A 129 1.06 -6.56 3.99
CA ALA A 129 2.18 -5.74 3.57
C ALA A 129 2.76 -6.24 2.24
N LEU A 130 2.94 -5.33 1.28
CA LEU A 130 3.52 -5.59 -0.03
C LEU A 130 4.71 -4.68 -0.27
N GLY A 131 5.89 -5.25 -0.48
CA GLY A 131 7.07 -4.53 -0.94
C GLY A 131 7.14 -4.47 -2.46
N VAL A 132 7.31 -3.29 -3.01
CA VAL A 132 7.53 -3.04 -4.44
C VAL A 132 8.95 -2.52 -4.61
N LYS A 133 9.72 -3.11 -5.52
CA LYS A 133 11.13 -2.77 -5.71
C LYS A 133 11.34 -1.48 -6.51
N GLU A 134 10.41 -1.17 -7.41
CA GLU A 134 10.54 -0.10 -8.39
C GLU A 134 9.25 0.73 -8.50
N GLN A 135 9.35 2.06 -8.40
CA GLN A 135 8.20 2.93 -8.61
C GLN A 135 7.72 2.99 -10.06
N LEU A 136 8.55 2.55 -11.00
CA LEU A 136 8.27 2.56 -12.45
C LEU A 136 7.11 1.65 -12.88
N ILE A 137 6.66 0.76 -12.01
CA ILE A 137 5.48 -0.06 -12.28
C ILE A 137 4.20 0.77 -12.42
N PHE A 138 4.18 1.96 -11.80
CA PHE A 138 3.06 2.88 -11.90
C PHE A 138 3.15 3.69 -13.20
N PRO A 139 2.09 3.69 -14.04
CA PRO A 139 2.09 4.39 -15.32
C PRO A 139 2.19 5.91 -15.20
N GLU A 140 1.88 6.46 -14.02
CA GLU A 140 1.96 7.89 -13.71
C GLU A 140 3.39 8.40 -13.61
N ILE A 141 4.36 7.49 -13.46
CA ILE A 141 5.78 7.81 -13.32
C ILE A 141 6.48 7.64 -14.66
N GLU A 142 7.06 8.71 -15.17
CA GLU A 142 7.87 8.71 -16.38
C GLU A 142 9.35 8.49 -16.03
N TYR A 143 10.01 7.55 -16.74
CA TYR A 143 11.42 7.20 -16.49
C TYR A 143 12.36 8.41 -16.56
N ASP A 144 12.13 9.32 -17.50
CA ASP A 144 13.00 10.48 -17.74
C ASP A 144 12.91 11.56 -16.64
N LYS A 145 11.87 11.49 -15.79
CA LYS A 145 11.62 12.50 -14.75
C LYS A 145 12.03 12.06 -13.35
N ILE A 146 12.44 10.81 -13.19
CA ILE A 146 12.87 10.29 -11.89
C ILE A 146 14.36 10.54 -11.66
N ASP A 147 14.68 10.85 -10.41
CA ASP A 147 16.08 11.01 -9.95
C ASP A 147 16.77 9.66 -9.76
N LYS A 148 16.05 8.69 -9.15
CA LYS A 148 16.55 7.34 -8.87
C LYS A 148 15.40 6.35 -8.76
N ILE A 149 15.65 5.09 -9.15
CA ILE A 149 14.72 4.00 -8.90
C ILE A 149 14.69 3.70 -7.40
N ARG A 150 13.48 3.74 -6.81
CA ARG A 150 13.25 3.48 -5.38
C ARG A 150 12.10 2.51 -5.20
N GLY A 151 12.26 1.66 -4.19
CA GLY A 151 11.19 0.79 -3.73
C GLY A 151 10.23 1.51 -2.80
N MET A 152 9.09 0.87 -2.57
CA MET A 152 8.08 1.34 -1.63
C MET A 152 7.39 0.17 -0.95
N ASP A 153 6.89 0.41 0.25
CA ASP A 153 6.07 -0.51 1.00
C ASP A 153 4.61 -0.06 0.96
N ILE A 154 3.73 -0.96 0.56
CA ILE A 154 2.30 -0.74 0.49
C ILE A 154 1.64 -1.60 1.55
N ILE A 155 1.01 -0.98 2.55
CA ILE A 155 0.38 -1.65 3.66
C ILE A 155 -1.13 -1.47 3.53
N ILE A 156 -1.85 -2.58 3.40
CA ILE A 156 -3.31 -2.62 3.33
C ILE A 156 -3.82 -2.97 4.73
N VAL A 157 -4.44 -2.00 5.40
CA VAL A 157 -5.02 -2.18 6.72
C VAL A 157 -6.48 -2.56 6.58
N THR A 158 -6.85 -3.66 7.19
CA THR A 158 -8.21 -4.19 7.18
C THR A 158 -8.82 -4.21 8.58
N THR A 159 -10.12 -4.42 8.66
CA THR A 159 -10.84 -4.65 9.93
C THR A 159 -10.99 -6.14 10.24
N ALA A 160 -10.36 -7.02 9.47
CA ALA A 160 -10.36 -8.46 9.72
C ALA A 160 -9.73 -8.76 11.09
N LYS A 161 -10.18 -9.82 11.73
CA LYS A 161 -9.62 -10.28 13.02
C LYS A 161 -8.53 -11.33 12.83
N THR A 162 -8.59 -12.07 11.73
CA THR A 162 -7.65 -13.14 11.39
C THR A 162 -7.08 -12.96 9.98
N ASP A 163 -5.92 -13.56 9.73
CA ASP A 163 -5.28 -13.51 8.42
C ASP A 163 -6.11 -14.26 7.35
N GLU A 164 -6.88 -15.27 7.74
CA GLU A 164 -7.78 -15.98 6.83
C GLU A 164 -8.90 -15.08 6.31
N GLU A 165 -9.51 -14.28 7.19
CA GLU A 165 -10.50 -13.27 6.80
C GLU A 165 -9.90 -12.21 5.89
N GLY A 166 -8.71 -11.70 6.26
CA GLY A 166 -7.96 -10.72 5.46
C GLY A 166 -7.59 -11.25 4.07
N ARG A 167 -7.10 -12.49 4.00
CA ARG A 167 -6.77 -13.16 2.74
C ARG A 167 -8.01 -13.33 1.86
N ALA A 168 -9.10 -13.83 2.43
CA ALA A 168 -10.36 -14.02 1.69
C ALA A 168 -10.90 -12.68 1.15
N LEU A 169 -10.83 -11.61 1.95
CA LEU A 169 -11.20 -10.27 1.53
C LEU A 169 -10.38 -9.81 0.34
N LEU A 170 -9.04 -9.82 0.44
CA LEU A 170 -8.15 -9.34 -0.61
C LEU A 170 -8.25 -10.18 -1.88
N GLN A 171 -8.38 -11.51 -1.75
CA GLN A 171 -8.56 -12.40 -2.89
C GLN A 171 -9.83 -12.08 -3.69
N GLN A 172 -10.95 -11.83 -3.01
CA GLN A 172 -12.22 -11.49 -3.66
C GLN A 172 -12.22 -10.08 -4.26
N VAL A 173 -11.52 -9.14 -3.64
CA VAL A 173 -11.31 -7.79 -4.21
C VAL A 173 -10.50 -7.87 -5.52
N GLY A 174 -9.64 -8.87 -5.66
CA GLY A 174 -8.87 -9.11 -6.88
C GLY A 174 -7.36 -9.06 -6.70
N ALA A 175 -6.86 -9.19 -5.48
CA ALA A 175 -5.43 -9.27 -5.22
C ALA A 175 -4.83 -10.55 -5.86
N PRO A 176 -3.79 -10.44 -6.71
CA PRO A 176 -3.22 -11.56 -7.45
C PRO A 176 -2.23 -12.35 -6.59
N PHE A 177 -2.72 -13.17 -5.67
CA PHE A 177 -1.87 -14.05 -4.86
C PHE A 177 -1.16 -15.11 -5.71
N ALA A 178 0.10 -15.41 -5.37
CA ALA A 178 0.83 -16.53 -5.93
C ALA A 178 0.12 -17.85 -5.58
N ARG A 179 0.08 -18.77 -6.54
CA ARG A 179 -0.49 -20.12 -6.39
C ARG A 179 0.52 -21.07 -5.75
#